data_a18e7e3ae91af687ddb4d1bbf343a33e
#
_entry.id   a18e7e3ae91af687ddb4d1bbf343a33e
#
_cell.length_a   1.000
_cell.length_b   1.000
_cell.length_c   1.000
_cell.angle_alpha   90.00
_cell.angle_beta   90.00
_cell.angle_gamma   90.00
#
_symmetry.space_group_name_H-M   'P 1'
#
loop_
_entity.id
_entity.type
_entity.pdbx_description
1 polymer ?
#
loop_
_entity_poly.entity_id
_entity_poly.type
_entity_poly.pdbx_seq_one_letter_code
_entity_poly.pdbx_strand_id
1 'polypeptide(L)'
;MIKHIYKIEGKFEFESGGSIDNLEVAYHTSPFGYSPDKKVVWLCHALTADSDPEGSWWPALVGPGKLIDTEKYYVICANVLGSACGSSSPASTNPKTGKPYYFEFPRVTVRDTVRAFDLLRQHLGIEKIDMLVGTSMGGFMSFEWAVMRPGIFGKIFFIATGARVTPWLAGFNAASRLALLADPTFKEHRDLNGGM
;
A
#
# COMPACT_ATOMS: atom_id res chain seq x y z
N MET A 1 -7.69 -14.99 -1.13
CA MET A 1 -6.81 -14.46 -2.22
C MET A 1 -5.41 -15.04 -2.11
N ILE A 2 -4.57 -14.93 -3.16
CA ILE A 2 -3.20 -15.48 -3.20
C ILE A 2 -2.19 -14.37 -3.00
N LYS A 3 -1.23 -14.56 -2.08
CA LYS A 3 -0.15 -13.61 -1.78
C LYS A 3 0.99 -13.74 -2.77
N HIS A 4 1.51 -12.60 -3.21
CA HIS A 4 2.66 -12.47 -4.09
C HIS A 4 3.60 -11.38 -3.58
N ILE A 5 4.83 -11.39 -4.09
CA ILE A 5 5.81 -10.31 -3.91
C ILE A 5 6.31 -9.90 -5.30
N TYR A 6 6.18 -8.63 -5.62
CA TYR A 6 6.79 -8.02 -6.80
C TYR A 6 8.05 -7.28 -6.38
N LYS A 7 9.16 -7.63 -7.01
CA LYS A 7 10.45 -6.97 -6.81
C LYS A 7 10.68 -5.97 -7.94
N ILE A 8 10.75 -4.70 -7.60
CA ILE A 8 11.10 -3.64 -8.54
C ILE A 8 12.62 -3.70 -8.75
N GLU A 9 13.06 -4.17 -9.90
CA GLU A 9 14.49 -4.30 -10.21
C GLU A 9 15.17 -2.94 -10.28
N GLY A 10 16.42 -2.92 -9.79
CA GLY A 10 17.24 -1.72 -9.78
C GLY A 10 16.87 -0.74 -8.65
N LYS A 11 17.20 0.51 -8.86
CA LYS A 11 17.11 1.56 -7.84
C LYS A 11 15.75 2.25 -7.87
N PHE A 12 15.01 2.21 -6.78
CA PHE A 12 13.81 3.02 -6.56
C PHE A 12 14.16 4.27 -5.77
N GLU A 13 14.00 5.43 -6.38
CA GLU A 13 14.28 6.73 -5.76
C GLU A 13 13.00 7.32 -5.13
N PHE A 14 13.08 7.82 -3.89
CA PHE A 14 11.98 8.43 -3.17
C PHE A 14 11.95 9.94 -3.37
N GLU A 15 10.75 10.54 -3.41
CA GLU A 15 10.57 12.00 -3.56
C GLU A 15 11.30 12.80 -2.48
N SER A 16 11.33 12.27 -1.26
CA SER A 16 12.00 12.93 -0.12
C SER A 16 13.51 12.73 -0.09
N GLY A 17 14.07 12.13 -1.13
CA GLY A 17 15.47 11.71 -1.19
C GLY A 17 15.69 10.31 -0.62
N GLY A 18 16.86 9.75 -0.93
CA GLY A 18 17.19 8.36 -0.64
C GLY A 18 16.66 7.38 -1.68
N SER A 19 17.09 6.14 -1.56
CA SER A 19 16.71 5.09 -2.51
C SER A 19 16.87 3.72 -1.87
N ILE A 20 16.14 2.75 -2.42
CA ILE A 20 16.27 1.33 -2.09
C ILE A 20 16.45 0.56 -3.39
N ASP A 21 17.45 -0.30 -3.42
CA ASP A 21 17.64 -1.24 -4.52
C ASP A 21 16.73 -2.46 -4.34
N ASN A 22 16.10 -2.87 -5.44
CA ASN A 22 15.24 -4.03 -5.44
C ASN A 22 14.08 -3.94 -4.41
N LEU A 23 13.39 -2.79 -4.42
CA LEU A 23 12.24 -2.53 -3.55
C LEU A 23 11.14 -3.58 -3.79
N GLU A 24 10.56 -4.10 -2.71
CA GLU A 24 9.54 -5.13 -2.76
C GLU A 24 8.15 -4.57 -2.45
N VAL A 25 7.16 -5.04 -3.21
CA VAL A 25 5.74 -4.77 -3.01
C VAL A 25 5.02 -6.10 -2.80
N ALA A 26 4.55 -6.36 -1.59
CA ALA A 26 3.69 -7.49 -1.33
C ALA A 26 2.25 -7.16 -1.76
N TYR A 27 1.57 -8.12 -2.38
CA TYR A 27 0.20 -7.92 -2.84
C TYR A 27 -0.56 -9.25 -2.87
N HIS A 28 -1.88 -9.16 -2.87
CA HIS A 28 -2.78 -10.30 -3.05
C HIS A 28 -3.61 -10.13 -4.31
N THR A 29 -3.91 -11.25 -4.97
CA THR A 29 -4.79 -11.29 -6.14
C THR A 29 -5.86 -12.35 -5.98
N SER A 30 -6.90 -12.28 -6.81
CA SER A 30 -7.82 -13.39 -7.06
C SER A 30 -7.04 -14.67 -7.36
N PRO A 31 -7.62 -15.86 -7.10
CA PRO A 31 -6.90 -17.15 -7.22
C PRO A 31 -6.52 -17.53 -8.67
N PHE A 32 -6.95 -16.77 -9.66
CA PHE A 32 -6.56 -16.94 -11.07
C PHE A 32 -5.69 -15.77 -11.53
N GLY A 33 -4.87 -15.99 -12.55
CA GLY A 33 -4.04 -14.97 -13.17
C GLY A 33 -4.86 -13.90 -13.90
N TYR A 34 -4.24 -12.74 -14.13
CA TYR A 34 -4.82 -11.71 -14.96
C TYR A 34 -4.99 -12.19 -16.41
N SER A 35 -6.13 -11.87 -17.00
CA SER A 35 -6.36 -11.97 -18.44
C SER A 35 -7.18 -10.75 -18.92
N PRO A 36 -6.98 -10.28 -20.16
CA PRO A 36 -7.61 -9.05 -20.66
C PRO A 36 -9.14 -9.05 -20.70
N ASP A 37 -9.78 -10.20 -20.67
CA ASP A 37 -11.23 -10.37 -20.60
C ASP A 37 -11.80 -10.20 -19.19
N LYS A 38 -10.95 -10.21 -18.17
CA LYS A 38 -11.36 -10.04 -16.78
C LYS A 38 -11.37 -8.56 -16.39
N LYS A 39 -12.47 -8.13 -15.78
CA LYS A 39 -12.52 -6.81 -15.16
C LYS A 39 -11.62 -6.75 -13.94
N VAL A 40 -10.86 -5.67 -13.85
CA VAL A 40 -9.90 -5.43 -12.77
C VAL A 40 -10.52 -4.56 -11.68
N VAL A 41 -10.48 -5.04 -10.44
CA VAL A 41 -10.81 -4.28 -9.23
C VAL A 41 -9.55 -4.13 -8.40
N TRP A 42 -9.06 -2.89 -8.26
CA TRP A 42 -7.90 -2.58 -7.42
C TRP A 42 -8.36 -1.94 -6.12
N LEU A 43 -7.93 -2.53 -5.00
CA LEU A 43 -8.24 -2.04 -3.66
C LEU A 43 -7.01 -1.37 -3.05
N CYS A 44 -7.18 -0.16 -2.51
CA CYS A 44 -6.19 0.54 -1.71
C CYS A 44 -6.63 0.53 -0.25
N HIS A 45 -5.89 -0.16 0.60
CA HIS A 45 -6.27 -0.44 1.99
C HIS A 45 -6.03 0.74 2.94
N ALA A 46 -6.70 0.72 4.10
CA ALA A 46 -6.53 1.69 5.18
C ALA A 46 -5.20 1.49 5.93
N LEU A 47 -4.82 2.44 6.80
CA LEU A 47 -3.54 2.46 7.53
C LEU A 47 -3.27 1.16 8.31
N THR A 48 -4.29 0.62 8.98
CA THR A 48 -4.18 -0.56 9.85
C THR A 48 -4.54 -1.88 9.15
N ALA A 49 -4.80 -1.83 7.85
CA ALA A 49 -5.12 -2.99 7.04
C ALA A 49 -3.88 -3.47 6.25
N ASP A 50 -4.04 -4.57 5.55
CA ASP A 50 -3.01 -5.18 4.71
C ASP A 50 -3.51 -5.46 3.29
N SER A 51 -2.74 -6.19 2.50
CA SER A 51 -3.10 -6.55 1.13
C SER A 51 -4.06 -7.73 1.00
N ASP A 52 -4.53 -8.33 2.10
CA ASP A 52 -5.50 -9.42 2.07
C ASP A 52 -6.92 -8.97 2.49
N PRO A 53 -7.69 -8.34 1.60
CA PRO A 53 -9.03 -7.87 1.94
C PRO A 53 -10.01 -9.01 2.21
N GLU A 54 -9.82 -10.18 1.62
CA GLU A 54 -10.70 -11.34 1.82
C GLU A 54 -10.46 -12.02 3.17
N GLY A 55 -9.19 -12.22 3.55
CA GLY A 55 -8.83 -12.94 4.78
C GLY A 55 -8.71 -12.05 6.02
N SER A 56 -8.52 -10.74 5.84
CA SER A 56 -8.16 -9.83 6.93
C SER A 56 -9.27 -8.81 7.28
N TRP A 57 -9.50 -7.82 6.42
CA TRP A 57 -10.25 -6.62 6.85
C TRP A 57 -11.59 -6.39 6.14
N TRP A 58 -11.88 -7.06 5.03
CA TRP A 58 -13.16 -6.92 4.29
C TRP A 58 -13.83 -8.25 3.91
N PRO A 59 -13.78 -9.29 4.75
CA PRO A 59 -14.36 -10.60 4.43
C PRO A 59 -15.87 -10.57 4.16
N ALA A 60 -16.56 -9.51 4.61
CA ALA A 60 -17.99 -9.35 4.32
C ALA A 60 -18.26 -8.87 2.88
N LEU A 61 -17.31 -8.18 2.24
CA LEU A 61 -17.50 -7.57 0.92
C LEU A 61 -16.67 -8.22 -0.18
N VAL A 62 -15.52 -8.81 0.16
CA VAL A 62 -14.58 -9.42 -0.78
C VAL A 62 -14.56 -10.92 -0.61
N GLY A 63 -14.64 -11.66 -1.71
CA GLY A 63 -14.59 -13.12 -1.72
C GLY A 63 -15.56 -13.73 -2.73
N PRO A 64 -15.57 -15.06 -2.87
CA PRO A 64 -16.47 -15.77 -3.78
C PRO A 64 -17.93 -15.44 -3.53
N GLY A 65 -18.65 -15.06 -4.60
CA GLY A 65 -20.08 -14.73 -4.54
C GLY A 65 -20.45 -13.44 -3.79
N LYS A 66 -19.44 -12.64 -3.34
CA LYS A 66 -19.67 -11.38 -2.61
C LYS A 66 -19.74 -10.19 -3.55
N LEU A 67 -19.92 -8.97 -2.97
CA LEU A 67 -20.03 -7.73 -3.75
C LEU A 67 -18.81 -7.54 -4.67
N ILE A 68 -17.61 -7.76 -4.14
CA ILE A 68 -16.36 -7.82 -4.89
C ILE A 68 -16.00 -9.31 -5.01
N ASP A 69 -16.52 -9.91 -6.04
CA ASP A 69 -16.48 -11.35 -6.27
C ASP A 69 -15.13 -11.77 -6.86
N THR A 70 -14.32 -12.45 -6.05
CA THR A 70 -12.97 -12.90 -6.42
C THR A 70 -12.96 -14.05 -7.44
N GLU A 71 -14.11 -14.62 -7.80
CA GLU A 71 -14.23 -15.58 -8.91
C GLU A 71 -14.55 -14.90 -10.23
N LYS A 72 -15.20 -13.73 -10.20
CA LYS A 72 -15.61 -12.98 -11.39
C LYS A 72 -14.59 -11.92 -11.81
N TYR A 73 -14.04 -11.22 -10.84
CA TYR A 73 -13.14 -10.10 -11.05
C TYR A 73 -11.70 -10.48 -10.75
N TYR A 74 -10.77 -9.94 -11.51
CA TYR A 74 -9.37 -9.93 -11.07
C TYR A 74 -9.22 -8.86 -9.99
N VAL A 75 -9.35 -9.28 -8.75
CA VAL A 75 -9.20 -8.40 -7.59
C VAL A 75 -7.73 -8.36 -7.20
N ILE A 76 -7.21 -7.16 -6.97
CA ILE A 76 -5.84 -6.94 -6.52
C ILE A 76 -5.82 -5.92 -5.39
N CYS A 77 -5.00 -6.17 -4.39
CA CYS A 77 -4.68 -5.24 -3.32
C CYS A 77 -3.17 -5.32 -3.04
N ALA A 78 -2.50 -4.18 -3.02
CA ALA A 78 -1.07 -4.11 -2.72
C ALA A 78 -0.82 -3.43 -1.38
N ASN A 79 0.13 -3.93 -0.61
CA ASN A 79 0.58 -3.31 0.64
C ASN A 79 1.34 -2.02 0.34
N VAL A 80 1.04 -0.99 1.11
CA VAL A 80 1.75 0.29 1.06
C VAL A 80 3.22 0.11 1.44
N LEU A 81 4.06 0.94 0.87
CA LEU A 81 5.47 1.01 1.27
C LEU A 81 5.59 1.53 2.72
N GLY A 82 6.51 0.95 3.46
CA GLY A 82 6.68 1.27 4.88
C GLY A 82 5.79 0.46 5.83
N SER A 83 4.85 -0.33 5.31
CA SER A 83 4.01 -1.26 6.09
C SER A 83 4.79 -2.51 6.47
N ALA A 84 4.59 -2.99 7.70
CA ALA A 84 5.17 -4.25 8.18
C ALA A 84 4.57 -5.51 7.55
N CYS A 85 3.57 -5.37 6.64
CA CYS A 85 2.81 -6.50 6.07
C CYS A 85 3.45 -7.12 4.81
N GLY A 86 4.74 -6.89 4.58
CA GLY A 86 5.53 -7.61 3.57
C GLY A 86 6.07 -6.76 2.42
N SER A 87 5.60 -5.52 2.20
CA SER A 87 6.30 -4.57 1.34
C SER A 87 7.56 -4.03 2.04
N SER A 88 8.52 -3.50 1.28
CA SER A 88 9.70 -2.87 1.84
C SER A 88 9.34 -1.83 2.89
N SER A 89 9.95 -1.93 4.06
CA SER A 89 9.57 -1.18 5.27
C SER A 89 10.78 -0.93 6.18
N PRO A 90 10.66 -0.12 7.23
CA PRO A 90 11.67 0.01 8.27
C PRO A 90 12.17 -1.31 8.85
N ALA A 91 11.33 -2.36 8.85
CA ALA A 91 11.68 -3.70 9.31
C ALA A 91 12.47 -4.52 8.27
N SER A 92 12.54 -4.08 7.02
CA SER A 92 13.28 -4.77 5.97
C SER A 92 14.79 -4.67 6.21
N THR A 93 15.52 -5.72 5.82
CA THR A 93 16.98 -5.75 5.96
C THR A 93 17.64 -4.75 5.01
N ASN A 94 18.45 -3.86 5.56
CA ASN A 94 19.34 -3.00 4.79
C ASN A 94 20.53 -3.84 4.27
N PRO A 95 20.69 -4.01 2.96
CA PRO A 95 21.76 -4.86 2.40
C PRO A 95 23.17 -4.33 2.70
N LYS A 96 23.32 -3.06 3.04
CA LYS A 96 24.61 -2.45 3.38
C LYS A 96 25.08 -2.80 4.79
N THR A 97 24.15 -3.01 5.72
CA THR A 97 24.45 -3.23 7.14
C THR A 97 24.11 -4.64 7.61
N GLY A 98 23.28 -5.37 6.88
CA GLY A 98 22.71 -6.67 7.29
C GLY A 98 21.70 -6.56 8.44
N LYS A 99 21.29 -5.34 8.82
CA LYS A 99 20.33 -5.06 9.91
C LYS A 99 19.08 -4.40 9.34
N PRO A 100 17.94 -4.39 10.06
CA PRO A 100 16.77 -3.62 9.65
C PRO A 100 17.10 -2.14 9.43
N TYR A 101 16.40 -1.52 8.50
CA TYR A 101 16.59 -0.09 8.21
C TYR A 101 16.21 0.81 9.40
N TYR A 102 15.14 0.48 10.11
CA TYR A 102 14.55 1.32 11.17
C TYR A 102 14.39 2.78 10.70
N PHE A 103 15.00 3.73 11.41
CA PHE A 103 14.96 5.16 11.08
C PHE A 103 15.79 5.56 9.85
N GLU A 104 16.60 4.65 9.32
CA GLU A 104 17.33 4.86 8.06
C GLU A 104 16.47 4.55 6.83
N PHE A 105 15.26 3.97 7.02
CA PHE A 105 14.34 3.76 5.93
C PHE A 105 13.92 5.11 5.33
N PRO A 106 13.98 5.29 4.00
CA PRO A 106 13.60 6.55 3.35
C PRO A 106 12.18 6.95 3.73
N ARG A 107 11.97 8.26 3.87
CA ARG A 107 10.63 8.79 4.09
C ARG A 107 9.76 8.56 2.85
N VAL A 108 8.73 7.75 2.99
CA VAL A 108 7.79 7.42 1.93
C VAL A 108 6.70 8.48 1.82
N THR A 109 6.41 8.92 0.60
CA THR A 109 5.24 9.76 0.30
C THR A 109 4.10 8.91 -0.28
N VAL A 110 2.90 9.48 -0.35
CA VAL A 110 1.76 8.85 -1.03
C VAL A 110 2.12 8.58 -2.50
N ARG A 111 2.80 9.53 -3.15
CA ARG A 111 3.24 9.39 -4.55
C ARG A 111 4.25 8.27 -4.75
N ASP A 112 5.17 8.06 -3.83
CA ASP A 112 6.12 6.95 -3.91
C ASP A 112 5.40 5.60 -3.89
N THR A 113 4.41 5.45 -2.98
CA THR A 113 3.58 4.24 -2.92
C THR A 113 2.80 4.04 -4.23
N VAL A 114 2.20 5.10 -4.75
CA VAL A 114 1.45 5.05 -6.02
C VAL A 114 2.36 4.72 -7.20
N ARG A 115 3.58 5.25 -7.26
CA ARG A 115 4.58 4.88 -8.27
C ARG A 115 4.90 3.39 -8.23
N ALA A 116 5.08 2.83 -7.03
CA ALA A 116 5.31 1.40 -6.85
C ALA A 116 4.11 0.56 -7.30
N PHE A 117 2.88 1.00 -6.99
CA PHE A 117 1.65 0.36 -7.47
C PHE A 117 1.50 0.44 -8.99
N ASP A 118 1.86 1.56 -9.60
CA ASP A 118 1.81 1.69 -11.06
C ASP A 118 2.85 0.80 -11.76
N LEU A 119 4.04 0.63 -11.18
CA LEU A 119 5.03 -0.34 -11.66
C LEU A 119 4.53 -1.78 -11.54
N LEU A 120 3.90 -2.13 -10.42
CA LEU A 120 3.25 -3.44 -10.24
C LEU A 120 2.14 -3.65 -11.28
N ARG A 121 1.28 -2.65 -11.51
CA ARG A 121 0.23 -2.70 -12.54
C ARG A 121 0.82 -3.00 -13.93
N GLN A 122 1.91 -2.31 -14.29
CA GLN A 122 2.59 -2.50 -15.56
C GLN A 122 3.22 -3.90 -15.66
N HIS A 123 3.86 -4.37 -14.59
CA HIS A 123 4.43 -5.72 -14.49
C HIS A 123 3.38 -6.81 -14.73
N LEU A 124 2.16 -6.61 -14.22
CA LEU A 124 1.03 -7.51 -14.42
C LEU A 124 0.36 -7.38 -15.80
N GLY A 125 0.81 -6.45 -16.64
CA GLY A 125 0.22 -6.20 -17.95
C GLY A 125 -1.18 -5.58 -17.90
N ILE A 126 -1.56 -4.97 -16.78
CA ILE A 126 -2.88 -4.36 -16.60
C ILE A 126 -2.88 -2.97 -17.24
N GLU A 127 -3.54 -2.81 -18.37
CA GLU A 127 -3.65 -1.53 -19.06
C GLU A 127 -4.70 -0.62 -18.39
N LYS A 128 -5.84 -1.20 -17.96
CA LYS A 128 -6.97 -0.49 -17.39
C LYS A 128 -7.45 -1.14 -16.10
N ILE A 129 -7.80 -0.32 -15.13
CA ILE A 129 -8.46 -0.71 -13.89
C ILE A 129 -9.94 -0.32 -13.99
N ASP A 130 -10.85 -1.31 -14.05
CA ASP A 130 -12.28 -1.04 -14.17
C ASP A 130 -12.84 -0.34 -12.95
N MET A 131 -12.35 -0.71 -11.75
CA MET A 131 -12.77 -0.10 -10.50
C MET A 131 -11.59 0.03 -9.53
N LEU A 132 -11.29 1.27 -9.14
CA LEU A 132 -10.36 1.58 -8.06
C LEU A 132 -11.17 1.90 -6.81
N VAL A 133 -10.86 1.27 -5.69
CA VAL A 133 -11.51 1.53 -4.40
C VAL A 133 -10.48 1.94 -3.37
N GLY A 134 -10.60 3.16 -2.86
CA GLY A 134 -9.70 3.70 -1.83
C GLY A 134 -10.41 3.94 -0.50
N THR A 135 -9.91 3.31 0.56
CA THR A 135 -10.48 3.45 1.90
C THR A 135 -9.53 4.22 2.81
N SER A 136 -10.02 5.26 3.50
CA SER A 136 -9.24 6.06 4.45
C SER A 136 -7.89 6.50 3.84
N MET A 137 -6.74 6.03 4.35
CA MET A 137 -5.41 6.28 3.79
C MET A 137 -5.30 5.82 2.34
N GLY A 138 -5.90 4.69 1.96
CA GLY A 138 -5.96 4.20 0.58
C GLY A 138 -6.67 5.16 -0.37
N GLY A 139 -7.56 5.98 0.15
CA GLY A 139 -8.20 7.05 -0.63
C GLY A 139 -7.22 8.14 -1.08
N PHE A 140 -6.25 8.53 -0.24
CA PHE A 140 -5.20 9.47 -0.67
C PHE A 140 -4.37 8.90 -1.82
N MET A 141 -4.05 7.59 -1.77
CA MET A 141 -3.36 6.91 -2.87
C MET A 141 -4.20 6.89 -4.13
N SER A 142 -5.50 6.63 -4.00
CA SER A 142 -6.43 6.60 -5.14
C SER A 142 -6.60 7.98 -5.79
N PHE A 143 -6.64 9.07 -5.01
CA PHE A 143 -6.63 10.44 -5.54
C PHE A 143 -5.33 10.73 -6.29
N GLU A 144 -4.19 10.43 -5.67
CA GLU A 144 -2.88 10.66 -6.28
C GLU A 144 -2.72 9.87 -7.58
N TRP A 145 -3.14 8.59 -7.58
CA TRP A 145 -3.02 7.75 -8.77
C TRP A 145 -3.93 8.22 -9.91
N ALA A 146 -5.15 8.67 -9.59
CA ALA A 146 -6.06 9.24 -10.58
C ALA A 146 -5.47 10.49 -11.26
N VAL A 147 -4.74 11.31 -10.51
CA VAL A 147 -4.05 12.49 -11.05
C VAL A 147 -2.80 12.10 -11.85
N MET A 148 -2.02 11.13 -11.37
CA MET A 148 -0.81 10.67 -12.04
C MET A 148 -1.09 9.93 -13.36
N ARG A 149 -2.20 9.20 -13.42
CA ARG A 149 -2.58 8.37 -14.57
C ARG A 149 -4.04 8.59 -14.97
N PRO A 150 -4.40 9.79 -15.44
CA PRO A 150 -5.76 10.03 -15.90
C PRO A 150 -6.11 9.10 -17.08
N GLY A 151 -7.29 8.49 -17.03
CA GLY A 151 -7.79 7.66 -18.11
C GLY A 151 -7.59 6.15 -17.96
N ILE A 152 -6.76 5.67 -17.00
CA ILE A 152 -6.65 4.22 -16.78
C ILE A 152 -7.76 3.64 -15.90
N PHE A 153 -8.56 4.48 -15.24
CA PHE A 153 -9.62 4.07 -14.32
C PHE A 153 -11.01 4.19 -14.95
N GLY A 154 -11.80 3.13 -14.89
CA GLY A 154 -13.19 3.15 -15.33
C GLY A 154 -14.09 3.84 -14.30
N LYS A 155 -13.96 3.48 -13.04
CA LYS A 155 -14.69 4.04 -11.89
C LYS A 155 -13.76 4.13 -10.70
N ILE A 156 -13.99 5.13 -9.83
CA ILE A 156 -13.24 5.28 -8.58
C ILE A 156 -14.25 5.47 -7.44
N PHE A 157 -14.09 4.68 -6.39
CA PHE A 157 -14.85 4.80 -5.16
C PHE A 157 -13.95 5.26 -4.02
N PHE A 158 -14.35 6.32 -3.35
CA PHE A 158 -13.67 6.86 -2.19
C PHE A 158 -14.52 6.65 -0.94
N ILE A 159 -13.97 5.99 0.08
CA ILE A 159 -14.67 5.62 1.30
C ILE A 159 -13.92 6.20 2.50
N ALA A 160 -14.61 7.01 3.32
CA ALA A 160 -14.07 7.60 4.55
C ALA A 160 -12.72 8.32 4.37
N THR A 161 -12.60 9.12 3.31
CA THR A 161 -11.37 9.80 2.91
C THR A 161 -11.64 11.20 2.36
N GLY A 162 -10.61 11.89 1.92
CA GLY A 162 -10.69 13.22 1.30
C GLY A 162 -9.46 13.53 0.45
N ALA A 163 -9.56 14.55 -0.40
CA ALA A 163 -8.44 14.96 -1.27
C ALA A 163 -7.29 15.64 -0.51
N ARG A 164 -7.47 15.98 0.75
CA ARG A 164 -6.44 16.56 1.63
C ARG A 164 -6.71 16.22 3.08
N VAL A 165 -5.64 16.23 3.87
CA VAL A 165 -5.72 16.10 5.32
C VAL A 165 -6.36 17.37 5.92
N THR A 166 -7.41 17.18 6.71
CA THR A 166 -8.05 18.28 7.45
C THR A 166 -7.21 18.68 8.67
N PRO A 167 -7.33 19.91 9.22
CA PRO A 167 -6.66 20.30 10.46
C PRO A 167 -6.96 19.35 11.63
N TRP A 168 -8.20 18.87 11.72
CA TRP A 168 -8.60 17.87 12.71
C TRP A 168 -7.80 16.59 12.62
N LEU A 169 -7.72 15.97 11.43
CA LEU A 169 -6.94 14.76 11.20
C LEU A 169 -5.44 15.00 11.42
N ALA A 170 -4.93 16.17 11.02
CA ALA A 170 -3.54 16.55 11.25
C ALA A 170 -3.22 16.62 12.75
N GLY A 171 -4.15 17.15 13.56
CA GLY A 171 -4.02 17.20 15.03
C GLY A 171 -3.95 15.79 15.64
N PHE A 172 -4.83 14.88 15.25
CA PHE A 172 -4.80 13.49 15.72
C PHE A 172 -3.50 12.79 15.34
N ASN A 173 -3.05 12.91 14.10
CA ASN A 173 -1.79 12.32 13.66
C ASN A 173 -0.59 12.91 14.41
N ALA A 174 -0.60 14.20 14.69
CA ALA A 174 0.43 14.87 15.48
C ALA A 174 0.46 14.34 16.93
N ALA A 175 -0.70 14.20 17.57
CA ALA A 175 -0.81 13.66 18.92
C ALA A 175 -0.29 12.22 19.01
N SER A 176 -0.70 11.35 18.07
CA SER A 176 -0.22 9.97 18.00
C SER A 176 1.30 9.89 17.83
N ARG A 177 1.86 10.71 16.93
CA ARG A 177 3.31 10.76 16.72
C ARG A 177 4.05 11.28 17.96
N LEU A 178 3.53 12.30 18.63
CA LEU A 178 4.12 12.84 19.86
C LEU A 178 4.10 11.80 20.99
N ALA A 179 3.04 11.02 21.12
CA ALA A 179 2.96 9.92 22.08
C ALA A 179 4.06 8.88 21.85
N LEU A 180 4.27 8.43 20.62
CA LEU A 180 5.36 7.53 20.25
C LEU A 180 6.74 8.13 20.55
N LEU A 181 6.94 9.40 20.21
CA LEU A 181 8.21 10.09 20.46
C LEU A 181 8.48 10.36 21.95
N ALA A 182 7.46 10.40 22.79
CA ALA A 182 7.59 10.54 24.24
C ALA A 182 7.93 9.22 24.92
N ASP A 183 7.68 8.08 24.29
CA ASP A 183 8.03 6.77 24.82
C ASP A 183 9.55 6.56 24.76
N PRO A 184 10.23 6.38 25.92
CA PRO A 184 11.68 6.15 25.94
C PRO A 184 12.06 4.86 25.21
N THR A 185 11.25 3.81 25.25
CA THR A 185 11.55 2.52 24.61
C THR A 185 11.61 2.65 23.10
N PHE A 186 10.78 3.52 22.50
CA PHE A 186 10.80 3.78 21.07
C PHE A 186 12.14 4.36 20.59
N LYS A 187 12.77 5.22 21.41
CA LYS A 187 14.07 5.83 21.08
C LYS A 187 15.25 4.92 21.36
N GLU A 188 15.19 4.17 22.47
CA GLU A 188 16.29 3.36 22.97
C GLU A 188 16.40 2.00 22.29
N HIS A 189 15.29 1.34 22.11
CA HIS A 189 15.29 -0.03 21.61
C HIS A 189 15.19 -0.11 20.07
N ARG A 190 14.49 0.83 19.43
CA ARG A 190 14.36 0.90 17.96
C ARG A 190 14.11 -0.45 17.28
N ASP A 191 13.47 -1.36 17.99
CA ASP A 191 13.08 -2.67 17.50
C ASP A 191 11.59 -2.72 17.18
N LEU A 192 11.13 -3.84 16.64
CA LEU A 192 9.72 -4.03 16.24
C LEU A 192 8.76 -4.04 17.43
N ASN A 193 9.24 -4.15 18.65
CA ASN A 193 8.47 -4.18 19.89
C ASN A 193 8.59 -2.88 20.68
N GLY A 194 9.54 -2.01 20.30
CA GLY A 194 9.74 -0.72 20.96
C GLY A 194 8.63 0.26 20.61
N GLY A 195 8.08 0.93 21.61
CA GLY A 195 7.05 1.95 21.43
C GLY A 195 5.61 1.41 21.25
N MET A 196 5.37 0.18 21.67
CA MET A 196 4.03 -0.42 21.71
C MET A 196 3.49 -0.48 23.14
#